data_06a19d0df64ceab0f02141776416a4c5
#
_entry.id   06a19d0df64ceab0f02141776416a4c5
#
_cell.length_a   1.000
_cell.length_b   1.000
_cell.length_c   1.000
_cell.angle_alpha   90.00
_cell.angle_beta   90.00
_cell.angle_gamma   90.00
#
_symmetry.space_group_name_H-M   'P 1'
#
loop_
_entity.id
_entity.type
_entity.pdbx_description
1 polymer ?
#
loop_
_entity_poly.entity_id
_entity_poly.type
_entity_poly.pdbx_seq_one_letter_code
_entity_poly.pdbx_strand_id
1 'polypeptide(L)'
;MAYFLSKLIPPRPTFVADMSAEERDVMLAHQDYWLPHINAGLVLVMGPVIDPKGAYGVMIVNTPSLKLLEEWEAQDPVILAGQGFAFENYPMPAVKVAPIEPLAPVSSISP
;
A
#
# COMPACT_ATOMS: atom_id res chain seq x y z
N MET A 1 -16.07 -0.55 10.66
CA MET A 1 -14.83 -0.54 9.86
C MET A 1 -15.13 -0.07 8.45
N ALA A 2 -14.27 0.72 7.89
CA ALA A 2 -14.44 1.26 6.54
C ALA A 2 -13.27 0.83 5.66
N TYR A 3 -13.54 0.62 4.37
CA TYR A 3 -12.52 0.22 3.40
C TYR A 3 -12.10 1.42 2.55
N PHE A 4 -10.82 1.48 2.28
CA PHE A 4 -10.23 2.52 1.43
C PHE A 4 -9.25 1.91 0.45
N LEU A 5 -9.27 2.44 -0.78
CA LEU A 5 -8.17 2.27 -1.72
C LEU A 5 -7.20 3.41 -1.46
N SER A 6 -5.99 3.08 -1.06
CA SER A 6 -4.93 4.05 -0.82
C SER A 6 -3.89 3.93 -1.92
N LYS A 7 -3.59 5.04 -2.59
CA LYS A 7 -2.55 5.09 -3.62
C LYS A 7 -1.36 5.87 -3.08
N LEU A 8 -0.17 5.31 -3.28
CA LEU A 8 1.07 6.03 -3.02
C LEU A 8 1.64 6.51 -4.35
N ILE A 9 1.60 7.81 -4.56
CA ILE A 9 2.07 8.43 -5.80
C ILE A 9 3.54 8.80 -5.63
N PRO A 10 4.44 8.24 -6.46
CA PRO A 10 5.86 8.57 -6.38
C PRO A 10 6.15 9.96 -6.95
N PRO A 11 7.35 10.49 -6.69
CA PRO A 11 7.70 11.87 -7.11
C PRO A 11 7.77 12.06 -8.62
N ARG A 12 7.88 10.96 -9.39
CA ARG A 12 7.97 11.03 -10.85
C ARG A 12 7.48 9.72 -11.48
N PRO A 13 6.96 9.76 -12.72
CA PRO A 13 6.43 8.55 -13.37
C PRO A 13 7.46 7.44 -13.62
N THR A 14 8.74 7.79 -13.70
CA THR A 14 9.83 6.86 -13.98
C THR A 14 10.47 6.28 -12.72
N PHE A 15 9.92 6.57 -11.55
CA PHE A 15 10.52 6.26 -10.25
C PHE A 15 11.01 4.81 -10.14
N VAL A 16 10.19 3.84 -10.55
CA VAL A 16 10.54 2.41 -10.43
C VAL A 16 11.78 2.06 -11.26
N ALA A 17 11.94 2.72 -12.40
CA ALA A 17 13.05 2.46 -13.32
C ALA A 17 14.35 3.17 -12.90
N ASP A 18 14.23 4.32 -12.20
CA ASP A 18 15.40 5.18 -11.95
C ASP A 18 15.55 5.61 -10.48
N MET A 19 14.94 4.88 -9.56
CA MET A 19 15.08 5.22 -8.15
C MET A 19 16.55 5.16 -7.71
N SER A 20 16.92 6.13 -6.87
CA SER A 20 18.25 6.18 -6.27
C SER A 20 18.38 5.14 -5.16
N ALA A 21 19.60 4.92 -4.68
CA ALA A 21 19.84 4.04 -3.53
C ALA A 21 19.13 4.54 -2.27
N GLU A 22 19.11 5.86 -2.06
CA GLU A 22 18.41 6.47 -0.92
C GLU A 22 16.90 6.27 -1.03
N GLU A 23 16.34 6.43 -2.23
CA GLU A 23 14.93 6.19 -2.48
C GLU A 23 14.56 4.71 -2.26
N ARG A 24 15.44 3.80 -2.64
CA ARG A 24 15.26 2.37 -2.41
C ARG A 24 15.21 2.07 -0.91
N ASP A 25 16.10 2.66 -0.12
CA ASP A 25 16.12 2.46 1.33
C ASP A 25 14.82 2.96 1.97
N VAL A 26 14.29 4.08 1.51
CA VAL A 26 13.02 4.62 1.96
C VAL A 26 11.86 3.68 1.60
N MET A 27 11.90 3.07 0.41
CA MET A 27 10.89 2.09 0.01
C MET A 27 10.91 0.85 0.89
N LEU A 28 12.09 0.37 1.29
CA LEU A 28 12.21 -0.76 2.21
C LEU A 28 11.66 -0.39 3.59
N ALA A 29 11.97 0.79 4.10
CA ALA A 29 11.44 1.26 5.38
C ALA A 29 9.92 1.42 5.33
N HIS A 30 9.36 1.90 4.21
CA HIS A 30 7.93 1.99 3.96
C HIS A 30 7.27 0.61 4.08
N GLN A 31 7.84 -0.41 3.44
CA GLN A 31 7.31 -1.77 3.52
C GLN A 31 7.32 -2.30 4.96
N ASP A 32 8.41 -2.11 5.66
CA ASP A 32 8.54 -2.55 7.06
C ASP A 32 7.55 -1.84 7.97
N TYR A 33 7.28 -0.58 7.71
CA TYR A 33 6.33 0.22 8.49
C TYR A 33 4.91 -0.37 8.44
N TRP A 34 4.47 -0.82 7.27
CA TRP A 34 3.11 -1.33 7.09
C TRP A 34 2.95 -2.80 7.47
N LEU A 35 4.03 -3.54 7.60
CA LEU A 35 3.98 -4.98 7.89
C LEU A 35 3.16 -5.33 9.14
N PRO A 36 3.26 -4.62 10.28
CA PRO A 36 2.39 -4.89 11.43
C PRO A 36 0.92 -4.71 11.12
N HIS A 37 0.55 -3.74 10.30
CA HIS A 37 -0.83 -3.50 9.89
C HIS A 37 -1.34 -4.62 8.97
N ILE A 38 -0.48 -5.13 8.10
CA ILE A 38 -0.80 -6.29 7.25
C ILE A 38 -1.04 -7.51 8.13
N ASN A 39 -0.14 -7.77 9.07
CA ASN A 39 -0.25 -8.93 9.97
C ASN A 39 -1.48 -8.84 10.87
N ALA A 40 -1.93 -7.64 11.21
CA ALA A 40 -3.14 -7.42 11.99
C ALA A 40 -4.43 -7.48 11.16
N GLY A 41 -4.34 -7.63 9.84
CA GLY A 41 -5.51 -7.66 8.96
C GLY A 41 -6.11 -6.30 8.66
N LEU A 42 -5.41 -5.21 8.99
CA LEU A 42 -5.87 -3.85 8.71
C LEU A 42 -5.52 -3.43 7.28
N VAL A 43 -4.42 -3.90 6.75
CA VAL A 43 -4.06 -3.76 5.34
C VAL A 43 -4.20 -5.13 4.69
N LEU A 44 -5.13 -5.26 3.76
CA LEU A 44 -5.46 -6.54 3.13
C LEU A 44 -4.55 -6.85 1.95
N VAL A 45 -4.16 -5.82 1.22
CA VAL A 45 -3.31 -5.94 0.03
C VAL A 45 -2.40 -4.73 0.01
N MET A 46 -1.14 -4.95 -0.35
CA MET A 46 -0.17 -3.87 -0.55
C MET A 46 0.82 -4.29 -1.62
N GLY A 47 1.02 -3.44 -2.61
CA GLY A 47 1.98 -3.73 -3.67
C GLY A 47 2.03 -2.65 -4.74
N PRO A 48 2.97 -2.76 -5.67
CA PRO A 48 3.06 -1.83 -6.79
C PRO A 48 2.07 -2.18 -7.89
N VAL A 49 1.60 -1.15 -8.57
CA VAL A 49 0.84 -1.26 -9.83
C VAL A 49 1.73 -0.75 -10.95
N ILE A 50 1.94 -1.57 -11.95
CA ILE A 50 2.79 -1.21 -13.09
C ILE A 50 1.88 -0.66 -14.20
N ASP A 51 1.63 0.64 -14.11
CA ASP A 51 0.87 1.38 -15.11
C ASP A 51 1.85 1.95 -16.14
N PRO A 52 1.59 1.76 -17.45
CA PRO A 52 2.46 2.34 -18.49
C PRO A 52 2.63 3.86 -18.38
N LYS A 53 1.67 4.56 -17.78
CA LYS A 53 1.74 6.02 -17.57
C LYS A 53 2.56 6.42 -16.36
N GLY A 54 2.93 5.47 -15.52
CA GLY A 54 3.68 5.69 -14.30
C GLY A 54 3.22 4.74 -13.20
N ALA A 55 4.16 3.99 -12.65
CA ALA A 55 3.86 3.05 -11.56
C ALA A 55 3.50 3.80 -10.27
N TYR A 56 2.68 3.19 -9.45
CA TYR A 56 2.32 3.71 -8.13
C TYR A 56 2.13 2.55 -7.16
N GLY A 57 2.13 2.86 -5.86
CA GLY A 57 1.79 1.87 -4.85
C GLY A 57 0.28 1.84 -4.59
N VAL A 58 -0.22 0.70 -4.15
CA VAL A 58 -1.62 0.57 -3.76
C VAL A 58 -1.74 -0.23 -2.47
N MET A 59 -2.70 0.17 -1.65
CA MET A 59 -3.14 -0.63 -0.49
C MET A 59 -4.66 -0.69 -0.50
N ILE A 60 -5.21 -1.81 -0.05
CA ILE A 60 -6.60 -1.92 0.36
C ILE A 60 -6.60 -1.98 1.88
N VAL A 61 -7.23 -1.00 2.52
CA VAL A 61 -7.16 -0.81 3.98
C VAL A 61 -8.55 -0.95 4.59
N ASN A 62 -8.63 -1.70 5.68
CA ASN A 62 -9.82 -1.80 6.51
C ASN A 62 -9.52 -1.11 7.84
N THR A 63 -10.16 0.02 8.09
CA THR A 63 -9.83 0.89 9.23
C THR A 63 -11.10 1.50 9.83
N PRO A 64 -11.09 1.87 11.13
CA PRO A 64 -12.21 2.55 11.75
C PRO A 64 -12.59 3.87 11.08
N SER A 65 -11.63 4.61 10.54
CA SER A 65 -11.90 5.94 9.95
C SER A 65 -10.81 6.37 8.98
N LEU A 66 -11.16 7.27 8.07
CA LEU A 66 -10.18 7.93 7.20
C LEU A 66 -9.14 8.70 8.03
N LYS A 67 -9.57 9.36 9.10
CA LYS A 67 -8.66 10.12 9.96
C LYS A 67 -7.55 9.23 10.52
N LEU A 68 -7.86 8.03 10.98
CA LEU A 68 -6.85 7.10 11.49
C LEU A 68 -5.90 6.66 10.38
N LEU A 69 -6.42 6.37 9.18
CA LEU A 69 -5.57 6.05 8.04
C LEU A 69 -4.61 7.18 7.72
N GLU A 70 -5.10 8.42 7.70
CA GLU A 70 -4.26 9.58 7.45
C GLU A 70 -3.18 9.77 8.53
N GLU A 71 -3.50 9.48 9.79
CA GLU A 71 -2.54 9.50 10.89
C GLU A 71 -1.44 8.46 10.68
N TRP A 72 -1.79 7.24 10.26
CA TRP A 72 -0.81 6.20 9.94
C TRP A 72 0.08 6.63 8.76
N GLU A 73 -0.52 7.14 7.71
CA GLU A 73 0.21 7.58 6.52
C GLU A 73 1.19 8.70 6.84
N ALA A 74 0.82 9.62 7.73
CA ALA A 74 1.68 10.73 8.13
C ALA A 74 2.97 10.27 8.84
N GLN A 75 2.96 9.10 9.44
CA GLN A 75 4.12 8.53 10.14
C GLN A 75 4.91 7.55 9.27
N ASP A 76 4.46 7.28 8.06
CA ASP A 76 5.17 6.42 7.13
C ASP A 76 6.53 7.04 6.77
N PRO A 77 7.63 6.28 6.85
CA PRO A 77 8.95 6.76 6.45
C PRO A 77 8.99 7.39 5.06
N VAL A 78 8.15 6.91 4.14
CA VAL A 78 8.09 7.45 2.77
C VAL A 78 7.60 8.90 2.74
N ILE A 79 6.75 9.27 3.69
CA ILE A 79 6.27 10.65 3.84
C ILE A 79 7.25 11.47 4.66
N LEU A 80 7.76 10.91 5.76
CA LEU A 80 8.69 11.61 6.65
C LEU A 80 10.01 11.96 5.94
N ALA A 81 10.42 11.19 4.95
CA ALA A 81 11.64 11.43 4.19
C ALA A 81 11.57 12.69 3.31
N GLY A 82 10.38 13.18 3.01
CA GLY A 82 10.22 14.43 2.24
C GLY A 82 10.71 14.35 0.80
N GLN A 83 10.61 13.18 0.18
CA GLN A 83 11.13 12.95 -1.18
C GLN A 83 10.08 13.15 -2.28
N GLY A 84 8.91 13.70 -1.94
CA GLY A 84 7.89 14.05 -2.93
C GLY A 84 6.82 12.99 -3.13
N PHE A 85 6.72 11.99 -2.27
CA PHE A 85 5.62 11.03 -2.26
C PHE A 85 4.36 11.65 -1.68
N ALA A 86 3.20 11.18 -2.16
CA ALA A 86 1.90 11.58 -1.62
C ALA A 86 0.95 10.40 -1.60
N PHE A 87 0.11 10.32 -0.56
CA PHE A 87 -0.99 9.37 -0.52
C PHE A 87 -2.26 10.00 -1.08
N GLU A 88 -3.06 9.19 -1.77
CA GLU A 88 -4.41 9.52 -2.19
C GLU A 88 -5.33 8.43 -1.73
N ASN A 89 -6.37 8.77 -0.96
CA ASN A 89 -7.28 7.81 -0.37
C ASN A 89 -8.68 7.94 -0.96
N TYR A 90 -9.27 6.80 -1.30
CA TYR A 90 -10.61 6.73 -1.90
C TYR A 90 -11.46 5.76 -1.09
N PRO A 91 -12.65 6.18 -0.60
CA PRO A 91 -13.54 5.25 0.10
C PRO A 91 -14.08 4.19 -0.86
N MET A 92 -14.24 2.98 -0.34
CA MET A 92 -14.80 1.85 -1.08
C MET A 92 -16.07 1.37 -0.37
N PRO A 93 -17.25 1.92 -0.71
CA PRO A 93 -18.49 1.48 -0.11
C PRO A 93 -18.92 0.12 -0.65
N ALA A 94 -19.67 -0.63 0.18
CA ALA A 94 -20.27 -1.91 -0.20
C ALA A 94 -19.26 -2.94 -0.74
N VAL A 95 -18.08 -2.96 -0.15
CA VAL A 95 -16.98 -3.84 -0.53
C VAL A 95 -17.35 -5.31 -0.33
N LYS A 96 -16.90 -6.17 -1.25
CA LYS A 96 -16.93 -7.62 -1.11
C LYS A 96 -15.51 -8.11 -0.88
N VAL A 97 -15.30 -8.86 0.20
CA VAL A 97 -13.98 -9.36 0.59
C VAL A 97 -14.05 -10.89 0.64
N ALA A 98 -13.07 -11.53 0.03
CA ALA A 98 -12.95 -12.98 0.11
C ALA A 98 -12.69 -13.40 1.57
N PRO A 99 -13.19 -14.57 2.01
CA PRO A 99 -12.86 -15.08 3.33
C PRO A 99 -11.35 -15.22 3.51
N ILE A 100 -10.85 -14.78 4.68
CA ILE A 100 -9.44 -14.96 5.01
C ILE A 100 -9.30 -16.33 5.67
N GLU A 101 -8.99 -17.33 4.87
CA GLU A 101 -8.77 -18.68 5.35
C GLU A 101 -7.45 -19.20 4.81
N PRO A 102 -6.87 -20.22 5.46
CA PRO A 102 -5.69 -20.88 4.91
C PRO A 102 -6.02 -21.37 3.50
N LEU A 103 -5.24 -20.93 2.54
CA LEU A 103 -5.40 -21.34 1.15
C LEU A 103 -4.94 -22.78 0.99
N ALA A 104 -5.55 -23.49 0.03
CA ALA A 104 -5.02 -24.74 -0.43
C ALA A 104 -3.57 -24.55 -0.91
N PRO A 105 -2.72 -25.60 -0.84
CA PRO A 105 -1.37 -25.50 -1.39
C PRO A 105 -1.40 -25.00 -2.83
N VAL A 106 -0.41 -24.21 -3.19
CA VAL A 106 -0.30 -23.62 -4.54
C VAL A 106 -0.37 -24.71 -5.62
N SER A 107 0.19 -25.89 -5.35
CA SER A 107 0.15 -27.02 -6.26
C SER A 107 -1.27 -27.53 -6.57
N SER A 108 -2.27 -27.19 -5.76
CA SER A 108 -3.66 -27.58 -6.01
C SER A 108 -4.42 -26.53 -6.84
N ILE A 109 -3.79 -25.42 -7.16
CA ILE A 109 -4.36 -24.33 -7.94
C ILE A 109 -3.76 -24.43 -9.33
N SER A 110 -4.60 -24.67 -10.33
CA SER A 110 -4.14 -24.70 -11.72
C SER A 110 -3.71 -23.31 -12.15
N PRO A 111 -2.55 -23.20 -12.80
CA PRO A 111 -2.12 -21.94 -13.37
C PRO A 111 -3.00 -21.48 -14.52
#